data_9075bc4e9b077442dadb95090f3e5ba3
#
_entry.id   9075bc4e9b077442dadb95090f3e5ba3
#
_cell.length_a   1.000
_cell.length_b   1.000
_cell.length_c   1.000
_cell.angle_alpha   90.00
_cell.angle_beta   90.00
_cell.angle_gamma   90.00
#
_symmetry.space_group_name_H-M   'P 1'
#
loop_
_entity.id
_entity.type
_entity.pdbx_description
1 polymer ?
#
loop_
_entity_poly.entity_id
_entity_poly.type
_entity_poly.pdbx_seq_one_letter_code
_entity_poly.pdbx_strand_id
1 'polypeptide(L)'
;MKQKIVFSVIVIAMLMSAIAVAQSKKGQGAKARNLEVSFNYQKQAGPGSNQYAVWIENNKGEVVKTLFVTSYTTKGRTRAGEEPMRGYVKRPNCVPTWVKASKASEKSDQQLDAFTGATPQAGGLQTFVWDFTDQQGKAVPQGTYKVLVEATLYQASDIIYSGTFSTKDKSGAVVLTSTLTQPDEKHQGMITDVKAELR
;
A
#
# COMPACT_ATOMS: atom_id res chain seq x y z
N MET A 1 39.98 -36.02 -77.86
CA MET A 1 39.97 -35.06 -76.74
C MET A 1 38.95 -35.59 -75.74
N LYS A 2 39.40 -36.12 -74.67
CA LYS A 2 38.53 -36.70 -73.57
C LYS A 2 38.77 -35.86 -72.31
N GLN A 3 37.77 -35.05 -71.97
CA GLN A 3 37.77 -34.32 -70.69
C GLN A 3 37.49 -35.27 -69.57
N LYS A 4 38.38 -35.33 -68.56
CA LYS A 4 38.17 -36.03 -67.33
C LYS A 4 37.48 -35.12 -66.31
N ILE A 5 36.28 -35.51 -65.89
CA ILE A 5 35.54 -34.82 -64.83
C ILE A 5 36.03 -35.40 -63.56
N VAL A 6 36.63 -34.56 -62.69
CA VAL A 6 37.05 -34.92 -61.33
C VAL A 6 35.87 -34.60 -60.38
N PHE A 7 35.26 -35.61 -59.79
CA PHE A 7 34.27 -35.46 -58.73
C PHE A 7 35.00 -35.19 -57.43
N SER A 8 34.86 -34.01 -56.90
CA SER A 8 35.30 -33.66 -55.53
C SER A 8 34.18 -33.99 -54.55
N VAL A 9 34.37 -35.03 -53.78
CA VAL A 9 33.44 -35.39 -52.68
C VAL A 9 33.78 -34.51 -51.49
N ILE A 10 32.92 -33.54 -51.22
CA ILE A 10 32.99 -32.73 -49.97
C ILE A 10 32.28 -33.50 -48.89
N VAL A 11 33.07 -34.04 -47.92
CA VAL A 11 32.55 -34.64 -46.69
C VAL A 11 32.22 -33.48 -45.76
N ILE A 12 30.95 -33.18 -45.58
CA ILE A 12 30.46 -32.23 -44.56
C ILE A 12 30.35 -33.02 -43.26
N ALA A 13 31.32 -32.81 -42.37
CA ALA A 13 31.23 -33.28 -41.02
C ALA A 13 30.23 -32.43 -40.23
N MET A 14 29.06 -32.97 -39.94
CA MET A 14 28.11 -32.36 -38.99
C MET A 14 28.66 -32.45 -37.59
N LEU A 15 29.19 -31.35 -37.05
CA LEU A 15 29.41 -31.20 -35.64
C LEU A 15 28.02 -30.96 -34.98
N MET A 16 27.48 -32.00 -34.38
CA MET A 16 26.36 -31.83 -33.47
C MET A 16 26.89 -31.24 -32.15
N SER A 17 26.78 -29.92 -32.02
CA SER A 17 26.94 -29.22 -30.76
C SER A 17 25.73 -29.54 -29.87
N ALA A 18 25.93 -30.42 -28.91
CA ALA A 18 24.96 -30.66 -27.85
C ALA A 18 24.88 -29.38 -27.00
N ILE A 19 23.86 -28.55 -27.25
CA ILE A 19 23.51 -27.45 -26.36
C ILE A 19 22.84 -28.07 -25.13
N ALA A 20 23.63 -28.23 -24.07
CA ALA A 20 23.08 -28.53 -22.75
C ALA A 20 22.23 -27.33 -22.31
N VAL A 21 20.95 -27.45 -22.47
CA VAL A 21 19.99 -26.52 -21.85
C VAL A 21 20.05 -26.80 -20.35
N ALA A 22 20.84 -25.98 -19.64
CA ALA A 22 20.79 -25.94 -18.19
C ALA A 22 19.37 -25.45 -17.83
N GLN A 23 18.49 -26.39 -17.51
CA GLN A 23 17.22 -26.06 -16.85
C GLN A 23 17.59 -25.48 -15.49
N SER A 24 17.67 -24.16 -15.42
CA SER A 24 17.64 -23.43 -14.16
C SER A 24 16.38 -23.90 -13.43
N LYS A 25 16.56 -24.74 -12.40
CA LYS A 25 15.52 -24.98 -11.39
C LYS A 25 15.14 -23.59 -10.89
N LYS A 26 13.98 -23.07 -11.31
CA LYS A 26 13.34 -21.95 -10.67
C LYS A 26 13.18 -22.36 -9.20
N GLY A 27 14.13 -21.92 -8.37
CA GLY A 27 14.02 -22.03 -6.94
C GLY A 27 12.65 -21.45 -6.60
N GLN A 28 11.86 -22.16 -5.81
CA GLN A 28 10.69 -21.58 -5.17
C GLN A 28 11.22 -20.35 -4.43
N GLY A 29 10.96 -19.16 -5.02
CA GLY A 29 11.42 -17.91 -4.46
C GLY A 29 10.87 -17.81 -3.05
N ALA A 30 11.73 -17.65 -2.06
CA ALA A 30 11.30 -17.35 -0.71
C ALA A 30 10.24 -16.27 -0.80
N LYS A 31 9.04 -16.53 -0.27
CA LYS A 31 7.92 -15.59 -0.32
C LYS A 31 8.44 -14.27 0.23
N ALA A 32 8.40 -13.22 -0.59
CA ALA A 32 8.91 -11.92 -0.17
C ALA A 32 8.17 -11.51 1.10
N ARG A 33 8.91 -11.17 2.14
CA ARG A 33 8.33 -10.73 3.41
C ARG A 33 7.56 -9.44 3.19
N ASN A 34 6.43 -9.33 3.86
CA ASN A 34 5.61 -8.12 3.84
C ASN A 34 4.83 -7.97 5.15
N LEU A 35 4.26 -6.80 5.36
CA LEU A 35 3.23 -6.56 6.35
C LEU A 35 1.89 -6.43 5.62
N GLU A 36 0.94 -7.27 5.95
CA GLU A 36 -0.44 -7.14 5.49
C GLU A 36 -1.29 -6.46 6.55
N VAL A 37 -2.02 -5.43 6.17
CA VAL A 37 -2.99 -4.72 7.00
C VAL A 37 -4.36 -4.93 6.41
N SER A 38 -5.32 -5.36 7.21
CA SER A 38 -6.68 -5.62 6.73
C SER A 38 -7.74 -5.21 7.74
N PHE A 39 -8.93 -4.86 7.25
CA PHE A 39 -10.11 -4.59 8.05
C PHE A 39 -11.38 -4.76 7.22
N ASN A 40 -12.50 -5.01 7.88
CA ASN A 40 -13.81 -4.94 7.26
C ASN A 40 -14.29 -3.48 7.25
N TYR A 41 -14.59 -2.97 6.06
CA TYR A 41 -15.15 -1.64 5.86
C TYR A 41 -16.66 -1.74 5.63
N GLN A 42 -17.41 -0.88 6.30
CA GLN A 42 -18.84 -0.69 6.07
C GLN A 42 -19.14 0.79 5.87
N LYS A 43 -19.60 1.10 4.66
CA LYS A 43 -19.94 2.49 4.32
C LYS A 43 -21.06 2.99 5.24
N GLN A 44 -20.80 4.14 5.86
CA GLN A 44 -21.77 4.81 6.73
C GLN A 44 -22.53 5.90 5.95
N ALA A 45 -23.79 6.07 6.30
CA ALA A 45 -24.59 7.20 5.80
C ALA A 45 -24.22 8.48 6.56
N GLY A 46 -24.35 9.62 5.89
CA GLY A 46 -24.19 10.94 6.49
C GLY A 46 -22.94 11.69 6.05
N PRO A 47 -22.88 13.00 6.33
CA PRO A 47 -21.75 13.86 5.95
C PRO A 47 -20.57 13.67 6.89
N GLY A 48 -19.35 13.76 6.36
CA GLY A 48 -18.11 13.79 7.16
C GLY A 48 -17.65 12.43 7.68
N SER A 49 -18.08 11.35 7.07
CA SER A 49 -17.64 9.98 7.38
C SER A 49 -17.00 9.31 6.16
N ASN A 50 -16.56 8.07 6.35
CA ASN A 50 -16.02 7.20 5.29
C ASN A 50 -14.64 7.61 4.75
N GLN A 51 -13.86 8.36 5.53
CA GLN A 51 -12.49 8.68 5.20
C GLN A 51 -11.56 7.84 6.05
N TYR A 52 -10.54 7.25 5.43
CA TYR A 52 -9.53 6.50 6.16
C TYR A 52 -8.18 6.58 5.45
N ALA A 53 -7.13 6.36 6.25
CA ALA A 53 -5.76 6.28 5.79
C ALA A 53 -5.06 5.08 6.46
N VAL A 54 -4.11 4.49 5.73
CA VAL A 54 -3.24 3.41 6.20
C VAL A 54 -1.80 3.81 5.88
N TRP A 55 -0.94 3.84 6.91
CA TRP A 55 0.45 4.26 6.71
C TRP A 55 1.42 3.61 7.70
N ILE A 56 2.69 3.76 7.39
CA ILE A 56 3.82 3.26 8.18
C ILE A 56 4.66 4.44 8.63
N GLU A 57 5.04 4.45 9.91
CA GLU A 57 5.98 5.39 10.49
C GLU A 57 7.26 4.68 10.95
N ASN A 58 8.37 5.41 10.96
CA ASN A 58 9.60 4.98 11.62
C ASN A 58 9.54 5.24 13.13
N ASN A 59 10.59 4.89 13.86
CA ASN A 59 10.70 5.08 15.31
C ASN A 59 10.75 6.56 15.76
N LYS A 60 10.86 7.51 14.81
CA LYS A 60 10.79 8.96 15.09
C LYS A 60 9.40 9.55 14.83
N GLY A 61 8.44 8.73 14.39
CA GLY A 61 7.10 9.18 13.99
C GLY A 61 7.06 9.85 12.62
N GLU A 62 8.08 9.65 11.78
CA GLU A 62 8.07 10.15 10.40
C GLU A 62 7.41 9.14 9.49
N VAL A 63 6.52 9.60 8.62
CA VAL A 63 5.84 8.74 7.65
C VAL A 63 6.85 8.21 6.63
N VAL A 64 7.01 6.90 6.60
CA VAL A 64 7.87 6.19 5.65
C VAL A 64 7.11 5.87 4.38
N LYS A 65 5.88 5.38 4.53
CA LYS A 65 5.02 5.05 3.40
C LYS A 65 3.56 5.22 3.75
N THR A 66 2.84 5.96 2.94
CA THR A 66 1.38 5.91 2.92
C THR A 66 0.97 4.78 1.98
N LEU A 67 0.26 3.78 2.50
CA LEU A 67 -0.26 2.67 1.72
C LEU A 67 -1.55 3.05 1.01
N PHE A 68 -2.37 3.86 1.69
CA PHE A 68 -3.65 4.30 1.16
C PHE A 68 -4.18 5.52 1.91
N VAL A 69 -4.87 6.38 1.19
CA VAL A 69 -5.77 7.41 1.73
C VAL A 69 -6.96 7.59 0.80
N THR A 70 -8.14 7.81 1.35
CA THR A 70 -9.35 8.03 0.55
C THR A 70 -9.29 9.31 -0.26
N SER A 71 -9.74 9.25 -1.51
CA SER A 71 -9.60 10.33 -2.50
C SER A 71 -10.28 11.64 -2.08
N TYR A 72 -11.38 11.58 -1.34
CA TYR A 72 -11.98 12.81 -0.84
C TYR A 72 -11.02 13.58 0.08
N THR A 73 -10.26 12.92 0.93
CA THR A 73 -9.29 13.58 1.81
C THR A 73 -8.28 14.42 1.04
N THR A 74 -7.73 13.88 -0.03
CA THR A 74 -6.66 14.54 -0.82
C THR A 74 -7.18 15.48 -1.89
N LYS A 75 -8.22 15.06 -2.64
CA LYS A 75 -8.75 15.79 -3.81
C LYS A 75 -9.99 16.63 -3.49
N GLY A 76 -10.73 16.26 -2.43
CA GLY A 76 -12.03 16.86 -2.15
C GLY A 76 -13.10 16.45 -3.16
N ARG A 77 -14.16 17.21 -3.18
CA ARG A 77 -15.23 17.15 -4.19
C ARG A 77 -15.44 18.55 -4.73
N THR A 78 -15.15 18.73 -6.01
CA THR A 78 -15.45 19.97 -6.72
C THR A 78 -16.87 19.92 -7.23
N ARG A 79 -17.66 20.95 -6.94
CA ARG A 79 -18.97 21.20 -7.55
C ARG A 79 -18.80 22.20 -8.68
N ALA A 80 -19.73 22.20 -9.63
CA ALA A 80 -19.72 23.18 -10.71
C ALA A 80 -19.68 24.60 -10.14
N GLY A 81 -18.71 25.41 -10.59
CA GLY A 81 -18.50 26.79 -10.12
C GLY A 81 -17.71 26.94 -8.81
N GLU A 82 -17.24 25.85 -8.20
CA GLU A 82 -16.35 25.91 -7.04
C GLU A 82 -14.88 25.70 -7.48
N GLU A 83 -13.96 26.43 -6.85
CA GLU A 83 -12.54 26.15 -6.97
C GLU A 83 -12.19 24.79 -6.35
N PRO A 84 -11.31 23.99 -6.98
CA PRO A 84 -10.83 22.75 -6.42
C PRO A 84 -10.21 22.97 -5.04
N MET A 85 -10.70 22.25 -4.04
CA MET A 85 -10.17 22.33 -2.69
C MET A 85 -9.97 20.94 -2.11
N ARG A 86 -8.79 20.67 -1.54
CA ARG A 86 -8.49 19.41 -0.89
C ARG A 86 -9.47 19.12 0.24
N GLY A 87 -9.85 17.85 0.37
CA GLY A 87 -10.90 17.45 1.31
C GLY A 87 -10.58 17.78 2.76
N TYR A 88 -9.32 17.58 3.17
CA TYR A 88 -8.88 17.91 4.54
C TYR A 88 -8.86 19.42 4.82
N VAL A 89 -8.75 20.28 3.80
CA VAL A 89 -8.89 21.73 3.96
C VAL A 89 -10.36 22.09 4.14
N LYS A 90 -11.24 21.52 3.32
CA LYS A 90 -12.69 21.72 3.39
C LYS A 90 -13.32 21.10 4.65
N ARG A 91 -12.72 20.01 5.14
CA ARG A 91 -13.10 19.27 6.36
C ARG A 91 -11.86 18.87 7.16
N PRO A 92 -11.40 19.70 8.09
CA PRO A 92 -10.19 19.46 8.87
C PRO A 92 -10.19 18.14 9.67
N ASN A 93 -11.39 17.57 9.89
CA ASN A 93 -11.54 16.28 10.58
C ASN A 93 -11.36 15.05 9.66
N CYS A 94 -11.04 15.24 8.37
CA CYS A 94 -10.74 14.10 7.50
C CYS A 94 -9.35 13.55 7.81
N VAL A 95 -9.28 12.42 8.54
CA VAL A 95 -8.05 11.72 8.95
C VAL A 95 -6.93 12.67 9.39
N PRO A 96 -7.19 13.51 10.41
CA PRO A 96 -6.33 14.63 10.78
C PRO A 96 -4.93 14.20 11.24
N THR A 97 -4.81 13.01 11.85
CA THR A 97 -3.52 12.48 12.30
C THR A 97 -2.63 12.17 11.12
N TRP A 98 -3.16 11.47 10.10
CA TRP A 98 -2.42 11.22 8.86
C TRP A 98 -2.06 12.52 8.13
N VAL A 99 -3.00 13.46 8.01
CA VAL A 99 -2.77 14.75 7.34
C VAL A 99 -1.57 15.48 7.96
N LYS A 100 -1.52 15.52 9.29
CA LYS A 100 -0.41 16.13 10.05
C LYS A 100 0.90 15.34 9.87
N ALA A 101 0.86 14.02 10.12
CA ALA A 101 2.06 13.17 10.07
C ALA A 101 2.68 13.13 8.67
N SER A 102 1.83 13.04 7.64
CA SER A 102 2.28 12.99 6.24
C SER A 102 2.71 14.34 5.68
N LYS A 103 2.48 15.45 6.40
CA LYS A 103 2.65 16.82 5.90
C LYS A 103 1.92 17.04 4.56
N ALA A 104 0.67 16.60 4.51
CA ALA A 104 -0.12 16.59 3.27
C ALA A 104 -0.21 17.99 2.62
N SER A 105 -0.20 19.07 3.42
CA SER A 105 -0.23 20.45 2.93
C SER A 105 1.01 20.87 2.13
N GLU A 106 2.15 20.22 2.38
CA GLU A 106 3.42 20.49 1.71
C GLU A 106 3.61 19.66 0.41
N LYS A 107 2.71 18.72 0.15
CA LYS A 107 2.80 17.81 -1.01
C LYS A 107 2.08 18.36 -2.23
N SER A 108 2.66 18.11 -3.41
CA SER A 108 1.98 18.34 -4.68
C SER A 108 0.83 17.35 -4.89
N ASP A 109 -0.10 17.67 -5.80
CA ASP A 109 -1.19 16.77 -6.15
C ASP A 109 -0.67 15.45 -6.72
N GLN A 110 0.38 15.47 -7.53
CA GLN A 110 1.02 14.26 -8.05
C GLN A 110 1.58 13.36 -6.94
N GLN A 111 2.18 13.95 -5.89
CA GLN A 111 2.67 13.19 -4.74
C GLN A 111 1.53 12.59 -3.93
N LEU A 112 0.42 13.30 -3.77
CA LEU A 112 -0.77 12.78 -3.10
C LEU A 112 -1.45 11.68 -3.92
N ASP A 113 -1.53 11.83 -5.24
CA ASP A 113 -2.16 10.85 -6.14
C ASP A 113 -1.49 9.48 -6.10
N ALA A 114 -0.19 9.43 -5.84
CA ALA A 114 0.59 8.19 -5.81
C ALA A 114 0.06 7.13 -4.82
N PHE A 115 -0.68 7.54 -3.79
CA PHE A 115 -1.24 6.66 -2.75
C PHE A 115 -2.73 6.92 -2.46
N THR A 116 -3.34 7.80 -3.25
CA THR A 116 -4.77 8.10 -3.13
C THR A 116 -5.61 7.07 -3.85
N GLY A 117 -6.59 6.52 -3.16
CA GLY A 117 -7.55 5.57 -3.73
C GLY A 117 -9.00 5.99 -3.56
N ALA A 118 -9.87 5.46 -4.39
CA ALA A 118 -11.30 5.71 -4.30
C ALA A 118 -11.87 5.19 -2.98
N THR A 119 -12.76 5.96 -2.35
CA THR A 119 -13.55 5.45 -1.22
C THR A 119 -14.43 4.30 -1.72
N PRO A 120 -14.35 3.10 -1.13
CA PRO A 120 -15.17 1.97 -1.54
C PRO A 120 -16.66 2.32 -1.47
N GLN A 121 -17.42 1.92 -2.49
CA GLN A 121 -18.86 2.17 -2.53
C GLN A 121 -19.67 1.06 -1.85
N ALA A 122 -19.12 -0.15 -1.82
CA ALA A 122 -19.66 -1.29 -1.09
C ALA A 122 -18.82 -1.62 0.13
N GLY A 123 -19.44 -2.23 1.14
CA GLY A 123 -18.72 -2.81 2.27
C GLY A 123 -17.87 -4.00 1.86
N GLY A 124 -16.97 -4.43 2.73
CA GLY A 124 -16.15 -5.62 2.57
C GLY A 124 -14.73 -5.47 3.06
N LEU A 125 -13.98 -6.55 2.90
CA LEU A 125 -12.59 -6.63 3.32
C LEU A 125 -11.72 -5.69 2.48
N GLN A 126 -10.97 -4.86 3.19
CA GLN A 126 -9.90 -4.01 2.63
C GLN A 126 -8.56 -4.60 3.04
N THR A 127 -7.62 -4.67 2.11
CA THR A 127 -6.28 -5.22 2.36
C THR A 127 -5.22 -4.34 1.73
N PHE A 128 -4.20 -4.05 2.51
CA PHE A 128 -3.06 -3.21 2.12
C PHE A 128 -1.77 -3.95 2.47
N VAL A 129 -0.80 -3.90 1.57
CA VAL A 129 0.46 -4.62 1.75
C VAL A 129 1.62 -3.64 1.74
N TRP A 130 2.48 -3.73 2.75
CA TRP A 130 3.76 -3.05 2.79
C TRP A 130 4.90 -4.03 2.53
N ASP A 131 5.67 -3.72 1.52
CA ASP A 131 6.80 -4.49 1.01
C ASP A 131 8.16 -4.08 1.61
N PHE A 132 8.16 -3.39 2.75
CA PHE A 132 9.34 -2.83 3.40
C PHE A 132 10.12 -1.83 2.53
N THR A 133 9.43 -1.10 1.67
CA THR A 133 10.00 0.02 0.91
C THR A 133 9.40 1.35 1.37
N ASP A 134 10.15 2.44 1.18
CA ASP A 134 9.65 3.80 1.36
C ASP A 134 8.71 4.22 0.21
N GLN A 135 8.26 5.48 0.25
CA GLN A 135 7.35 6.01 -0.77
C GLN A 135 7.98 6.06 -2.17
N GLN A 136 9.30 6.03 -2.29
CA GLN A 136 10.05 5.99 -3.54
C GLN A 136 10.38 4.56 -4.02
N GLY A 137 9.94 3.54 -3.27
CA GLY A 137 10.22 2.14 -3.57
C GLY A 137 11.61 1.66 -3.14
N LYS A 138 12.36 2.46 -2.37
CA LYS A 138 13.66 2.07 -1.82
C LYS A 138 13.46 1.26 -0.54
N ALA A 139 14.20 0.16 -0.40
CA ALA A 139 14.16 -0.67 0.80
C ALA A 139 14.49 0.16 2.06
N VAL A 140 13.68 0.03 3.08
CA VAL A 140 13.90 0.71 4.35
C VAL A 140 14.95 0.00 5.20
N PRO A 141 15.67 0.71 6.10
CA PRO A 141 16.58 0.08 7.05
C PRO A 141 15.86 -0.96 7.92
N GLN A 142 16.60 -1.98 8.34
CA GLN A 142 16.08 -2.88 9.37
C GLN A 142 15.88 -2.12 10.68
N GLY A 143 14.74 -2.30 11.32
CA GLY A 143 14.44 -1.57 12.53
C GLY A 143 12.99 -1.70 12.97
N THR A 144 12.62 -0.86 13.91
CA THR A 144 11.27 -0.78 14.48
C THR A 144 10.45 0.23 13.69
N TYR A 145 9.22 -0.17 13.37
CA TYR A 145 8.23 0.61 12.63
C TYR A 145 6.89 0.54 13.35
N LYS A 146 6.03 1.48 13.02
CA LYS A 146 4.66 1.54 13.50
C LYS A 146 3.71 1.54 12.32
N VAL A 147 2.73 0.66 12.35
CA VAL A 147 1.61 0.67 11.42
C VAL A 147 0.46 1.43 12.05
N LEU A 148 -0.22 2.25 11.24
CA LEU A 148 -1.37 3.02 11.68
C LEU A 148 -2.50 2.92 10.66
N VAL A 149 -3.72 2.84 11.20
CA VAL A 149 -4.98 2.94 10.44
C VAL A 149 -5.82 3.98 11.15
N GLU A 150 -6.12 5.08 10.46
CA GLU A 150 -7.02 6.12 10.96
C GLU A 150 -8.28 6.14 10.13
N ALA A 151 -9.43 6.28 10.77
CA ALA A 151 -10.70 6.42 10.10
C ALA A 151 -11.55 7.52 10.75
N THR A 152 -12.04 8.46 9.93
CA THR A 152 -13.05 9.42 10.34
C THR A 152 -14.41 8.75 10.26
N LEU A 153 -14.95 8.39 11.43
CA LEU A 153 -16.22 7.69 11.57
C LEU A 153 -17.38 8.61 11.22
N TYR A 154 -17.40 9.78 11.83
CA TYR A 154 -18.38 10.82 11.57
C TYR A 154 -17.95 12.17 12.13
N GLN A 155 -17.96 13.24 11.32
CA GLN A 155 -17.54 14.58 11.71
C GLN A 155 -16.16 14.57 12.43
N ALA A 156 -16.13 14.83 13.73
CA ALA A 156 -14.93 14.88 14.56
C ALA A 156 -14.65 13.56 15.32
N SER A 157 -15.42 12.49 15.05
CA SER A 157 -15.20 11.18 15.66
C SER A 157 -14.23 10.37 14.80
N ASP A 158 -12.99 10.21 15.28
CA ASP A 158 -11.95 9.45 14.61
C ASP A 158 -11.51 8.29 15.48
N ILE A 159 -11.26 7.14 14.86
CA ILE A 159 -10.62 5.99 15.47
C ILE A 159 -9.25 5.74 14.84
N ILE A 160 -8.24 5.52 15.69
CA ILE A 160 -6.88 5.24 15.26
C ILE A 160 -6.47 3.89 15.83
N TYR A 161 -6.11 2.97 14.97
CA TYR A 161 -5.44 1.71 15.34
C TYR A 161 -3.95 1.88 15.10
N SER A 162 -3.14 1.39 16.04
CA SER A 162 -1.70 1.43 15.87
C SER A 162 -1.01 0.22 16.52
N GLY A 163 0.08 -0.24 15.90
CA GLY A 163 0.90 -1.32 16.42
C GLY A 163 2.35 -1.16 16.02
N THR A 164 3.24 -1.53 16.92
CA THR A 164 4.69 -1.48 16.71
C THR A 164 5.21 -2.88 16.41
N PHE A 165 6.12 -2.98 15.45
CA PHE A 165 6.76 -4.23 15.06
C PHE A 165 8.19 -3.96 14.56
N SER A 166 9.00 -5.01 14.45
CA SER A 166 10.33 -4.93 13.85
C SER A 166 10.36 -5.63 12.50
N THR A 167 11.09 -5.08 11.54
CA THR A 167 11.36 -5.77 10.27
C THR A 167 12.16 -7.07 10.45
N LYS A 168 12.65 -7.36 11.67
CA LYS A 168 13.34 -8.61 12.03
C LYS A 168 12.42 -9.63 12.70
N ASP A 169 11.20 -9.22 13.08
CA ASP A 169 10.27 -10.13 13.76
C ASP A 169 9.89 -11.30 12.82
N LYS A 170 9.60 -12.43 13.41
CA LYS A 170 9.07 -13.58 12.67
C LYS A 170 7.66 -13.25 12.16
N SER A 171 7.20 -14.04 11.19
CA SER A 171 5.81 -13.98 10.73
C SER A 171 4.86 -14.15 11.92
N GLY A 172 3.78 -13.36 11.93
CA GLY A 172 2.78 -13.37 12.97
C GLY A 172 2.02 -12.06 13.10
N ALA A 173 1.03 -12.05 13.98
CA ALA A 173 0.18 -10.90 14.22
C ALA A 173 0.94 -9.78 14.93
N VAL A 174 0.73 -8.55 14.48
CA VAL A 174 1.14 -7.33 15.19
C VAL A 174 0.01 -6.94 16.14
N VAL A 175 0.35 -6.76 17.41
CA VAL A 175 -0.63 -6.31 18.42
C VAL A 175 -1.03 -4.87 18.13
N LEU A 176 -2.31 -4.65 17.88
CA LEU A 176 -2.87 -3.33 17.65
C LEU A 176 -3.61 -2.82 18.88
N THR A 177 -3.44 -1.55 19.17
CA THR A 177 -4.26 -0.78 20.13
C THR A 177 -5.09 0.24 19.37
N SER A 178 -6.29 0.56 19.87
CA SER A 178 -7.13 1.59 19.28
C SER A 178 -7.36 2.76 20.24
N THR A 179 -7.48 3.95 19.67
CA THR A 179 -7.84 5.17 20.37
C THR A 179 -8.99 5.84 19.62
N LEU A 180 -10.06 6.13 20.32
CA LEU A 180 -11.22 6.85 19.81
C LEU A 180 -11.17 8.29 20.32
N THR A 181 -11.16 9.27 19.42
CA THR A 181 -11.02 10.69 19.81
C THR A 181 -12.30 11.26 20.38
N GLN A 182 -13.45 10.96 19.77
CA GLN A 182 -14.76 11.29 20.29
C GLN A 182 -15.69 10.08 20.11
N PRO A 183 -16.36 9.63 21.17
CA PRO A 183 -17.29 8.52 21.08
C PRO A 183 -18.43 8.81 20.10
N ASP A 184 -18.66 7.91 19.18
CA ASP A 184 -19.81 7.92 18.27
C ASP A 184 -20.27 6.49 18.05
N GLU A 185 -21.16 6.02 18.91
CA GLU A 185 -21.65 4.64 18.89
C GLU A 185 -22.31 4.24 17.57
N LYS A 186 -22.94 5.21 16.91
CA LYS A 186 -23.68 4.97 15.65
C LYS A 186 -22.76 4.60 14.50
N HIS A 187 -21.52 5.12 14.47
CA HIS A 187 -20.62 4.97 13.32
C HIS A 187 -19.38 4.12 13.63
N GLN A 188 -19.26 3.56 14.83
CA GLN A 188 -18.12 2.73 15.22
C GLN A 188 -17.91 1.50 14.33
N GLY A 189 -18.96 0.99 13.69
CA GLY A 189 -18.88 -0.14 12.77
C GLY A 189 -18.33 0.19 11.38
N MET A 190 -17.82 1.41 11.11
CA MET A 190 -17.29 1.77 9.81
C MET A 190 -16.05 0.94 9.44
N ILE A 191 -15.15 0.71 10.39
CA ILE A 191 -14.05 -0.23 10.25
C ILE A 191 -14.03 -1.18 11.46
N THR A 192 -14.00 -2.48 11.18
CA THR A 192 -13.98 -3.54 12.21
C THR A 192 -12.92 -4.58 11.85
N ASP A 193 -12.57 -5.43 12.82
CA ASP A 193 -11.63 -6.54 12.62
C ASP A 193 -10.28 -6.08 12.05
N VAL A 194 -9.79 -4.92 12.51
CA VAL A 194 -8.50 -4.38 12.05
C VAL A 194 -7.37 -5.29 12.49
N LYS A 195 -6.58 -5.75 11.53
CA LYS A 195 -5.45 -6.66 11.72
C LYS A 195 -4.23 -6.17 10.99
N ALA A 196 -3.07 -6.47 11.54
CA ALA A 196 -1.79 -6.33 10.86
C ALA A 196 -0.99 -7.62 11.09
N GLU A 197 -0.41 -8.18 10.04
CA GLU A 197 0.27 -9.47 10.07
C GLU A 197 1.54 -9.44 9.23
N LEU A 198 2.66 -9.83 9.84
CA LEU A 198 3.92 -10.09 9.15
C LEU A 198 3.85 -11.45 8.46
N ARG A 199 4.15 -11.49 7.18
CA ARG A 199 4.11 -12.68 6.32
C ARG A 199 5.45 -12.96 5.66
#